data_e5b1d3c52c55b0e167482a02f7d35bd4
#
_entry.id   e5b1d3c52c55b0e167482a02f7d35bd4
#
_cell.length_a   1.000
_cell.length_b   1.000
_cell.length_c   1.000
_cell.angle_alpha   90.00
_cell.angle_beta   90.00
_cell.angle_gamma   90.00
#
_symmetry.space_group_name_H-M   'P 1'
#
loop_
_entity.id
_entity.type
_entity.pdbx_description
1 polymer ?
#
loop_
_entity_poly.entity_id
_entity_poly.type
_entity_poly.pdbx_seq_one_letter_code
_entity_poly.pdbx_strand_id
1 'polypeptide(L)'
;MWSNGRTRPWRALGAGVLLGCSTSTVSDMPPTSPAPTPTPPPSTVRQVVPSTTDPDINTANDPHVAVNPVPTVPAKGKLLVFLPGTGGVPTMQQLVLGTAASRGYHAIGLAYPNPTAVGVLCADDADAECFWDVRREVITGINTSLRLQVTPANAIINRLEKLLQYLDTRFPSERWGPFLNSGRIDWSKVTLAGHSQGGGHVGVLAKLVALDRAVYFSSPADWRQVANVPATWLSRPNVTAASRQYAFIHEQDQLVPVAEARANWLALGLGALGPVTSVDGAAAPYGNSHQLTTRATPLLAGSFHGATVVDAATPRTTASTPAFAPVWEYLAFP
;
A
#
# COMPACT_ATOMS: atom_id res chain seq x y z
N MET A 1 12.07 -58.64 -46.95
CA MET A 1 11.30 -59.59 -47.82
C MET A 1 10.30 -58.74 -48.56
N TRP A 2 10.59 -58.55 -49.81
CA TRP A 2 9.78 -58.76 -51.00
C TRP A 2 8.46 -58.01 -51.08
N SER A 3 8.02 -57.34 -52.14
CA SER A 3 8.54 -56.98 -53.49
C SER A 3 7.38 -56.31 -54.22
N ASN A 4 7.68 -55.36 -55.09
CA ASN A 4 7.17 -55.15 -56.48
C ASN A 4 5.65 -55.18 -56.72
N GLY A 5 5.11 -54.36 -57.56
CA GLY A 5 5.49 -53.88 -58.84
C GLY A 5 4.41 -53.02 -59.50
N ARG A 6 4.86 -52.08 -60.27
CA ARG A 6 4.54 -51.77 -61.70
C ARG A 6 3.11 -52.07 -62.20
N THR A 7 2.46 -51.13 -62.90
CA THR A 7 2.69 -50.78 -64.31
C THR A 7 1.75 -49.63 -64.75
N ARG A 8 2.25 -48.76 -65.63
CA ARG A 8 1.49 -47.92 -66.58
C ARG A 8 0.98 -48.76 -67.75
N PRO A 9 0.11 -48.32 -68.72
CA PRO A 9 0.22 -47.09 -69.52
C PRO A 9 -1.09 -46.49 -70.16
N TRP A 10 -0.92 -45.28 -70.74
CA TRP A 10 -1.31 -44.73 -72.05
C TRP A 10 -2.75 -44.29 -72.43
N ARG A 11 -2.78 -42.99 -72.82
CA ARG A 11 -3.31 -42.26 -74.02
C ARG A 11 -4.82 -42.04 -74.15
N ALA A 12 -5.21 -40.80 -74.38
CA ALA A 12 -5.48 -40.25 -75.69
C ALA A 12 -5.93 -38.76 -75.61
N LEU A 13 -5.60 -38.06 -76.67
CA LEU A 13 -5.86 -36.64 -76.97
C LEU A 13 -7.36 -36.34 -77.20
N GLY A 14 -7.75 -35.12 -76.83
CA GLY A 14 -8.98 -34.50 -77.25
C GLY A 14 -8.88 -32.95 -77.08
N ALA A 15 -8.65 -32.21 -78.17
CA ALA A 15 -8.64 -30.78 -78.24
C ALA A 15 -10.09 -30.26 -78.25
N GLY A 16 -10.41 -29.36 -77.36
CA GLY A 16 -11.65 -28.62 -77.34
C GLY A 16 -11.40 -27.18 -76.90
N VAL A 17 -11.41 -26.23 -77.82
CA VAL A 17 -11.36 -24.78 -77.55
C VAL A 17 -12.75 -24.34 -77.10
N LEU A 18 -12.82 -23.83 -75.89
CA LEU A 18 -13.97 -23.10 -75.41
C LEU A 18 -13.48 -21.78 -74.75
N LEU A 19 -13.97 -20.66 -75.28
CA LEU A 19 -13.84 -19.33 -74.70
C LEU A 19 -14.45 -19.36 -73.25
N GLY A 20 -13.65 -19.13 -72.27
CA GLY A 20 -14.09 -19.02 -70.88
C GLY A 20 -13.84 -17.62 -70.33
N CYS A 21 -14.90 -16.95 -69.88
CA CYS A 21 -14.87 -15.71 -69.15
C CYS A 21 -13.92 -15.78 -67.98
N SER A 22 -12.99 -14.85 -67.90
CA SER A 22 -12.14 -14.63 -66.72
C SER A 22 -12.97 -14.15 -65.54
N THR A 23 -13.32 -14.98 -64.61
CA THR A 23 -13.78 -14.60 -63.28
C THR A 23 -12.54 -14.35 -62.45
N SER A 24 -12.33 -13.07 -62.08
CA SER A 24 -11.31 -12.69 -61.09
C SER A 24 -11.67 -13.28 -59.73
N THR A 25 -10.95 -14.28 -59.30
CA THR A 25 -11.00 -14.80 -57.92
C THR A 25 -10.36 -13.76 -57.01
N VAL A 26 -11.18 -13.07 -56.22
CA VAL A 26 -10.72 -12.30 -55.05
C VAL A 26 -10.12 -13.31 -54.10
N SER A 27 -8.81 -13.26 -53.93
CA SER A 27 -8.14 -14.02 -52.87
C SER A 27 -8.63 -13.48 -51.53
N ASP A 28 -9.40 -14.26 -50.81
CA ASP A 28 -9.69 -14.02 -49.40
C ASP A 28 -8.37 -14.06 -48.62
N MET A 29 -7.82 -12.90 -48.35
CA MET A 29 -6.76 -12.77 -47.35
C MET A 29 -7.35 -13.15 -45.98
N PRO A 30 -6.72 -14.04 -45.20
CA PRO A 30 -7.15 -14.32 -43.85
C PRO A 30 -7.12 -13.03 -43.04
N PRO A 31 -8.10 -12.80 -42.12
CA PRO A 31 -8.13 -11.60 -41.31
C PRO A 31 -6.80 -11.49 -40.53
N THR A 32 -6.09 -10.39 -40.76
CA THR A 32 -4.89 -10.07 -39.99
C THR A 32 -5.29 -9.98 -38.54
N SER A 33 -4.73 -10.86 -37.68
CA SER A 33 -4.89 -10.74 -36.23
C SER A 33 -4.55 -9.32 -35.80
N PRO A 34 -5.38 -8.68 -34.96
CA PRO A 34 -5.09 -7.36 -34.46
C PRO A 34 -3.72 -7.37 -33.77
N ALA A 35 -2.89 -6.39 -34.08
CA ALA A 35 -1.60 -6.24 -33.41
C ALA A 35 -1.80 -6.24 -31.89
N PRO A 36 -0.93 -6.89 -31.09
CA PRO A 36 -1.06 -6.89 -29.66
C PRO A 36 -1.08 -5.45 -29.16
N THR A 37 -2.08 -5.10 -28.36
CA THR A 37 -2.20 -3.79 -27.73
C THR A 37 -0.90 -3.58 -26.92
N PRO A 38 -0.18 -2.46 -27.11
CA PRO A 38 1.06 -2.22 -26.37
C PRO A 38 0.76 -2.22 -24.87
N THR A 39 1.53 -3.03 -24.12
CA THR A 39 1.45 -3.04 -22.66
C THR A 39 1.75 -1.64 -22.14
N PRO A 40 0.91 -1.06 -21.29
CA PRO A 40 1.17 0.27 -20.72
C PRO A 40 2.54 0.29 -20.03
N PRO A 41 3.30 1.38 -20.15
CA PRO A 41 4.56 1.49 -19.43
C PRO A 41 4.31 1.37 -17.92
N PRO A 42 5.18 0.67 -17.16
CA PRO A 42 5.06 0.55 -15.73
C PRO A 42 5.18 1.91 -15.04
N SER A 43 4.64 2.04 -13.82
CA SER A 43 4.88 3.23 -12.98
C SER A 43 6.38 3.41 -12.72
N THR A 44 6.83 4.65 -12.65
CA THR A 44 8.21 4.94 -12.24
C THR A 44 8.36 4.72 -10.74
N VAL A 45 9.34 3.90 -10.36
CA VAL A 45 9.71 3.64 -8.96
C VAL A 45 11.09 4.23 -8.68
N ARG A 46 11.22 4.98 -7.59
CA ARG A 46 12.48 5.56 -7.13
C ARG A 46 12.79 5.11 -5.72
N GLN A 47 14.04 4.78 -5.48
CA GLN A 47 14.58 4.57 -4.15
C GLN A 47 15.49 5.76 -3.81
N VAL A 48 15.19 6.43 -2.70
CA VAL A 48 15.88 7.66 -2.28
C VAL A 48 16.40 7.46 -0.87
N VAL A 49 17.74 7.49 -0.70
CA VAL A 49 18.36 7.40 0.62
C VAL A 49 18.03 8.67 1.42
N PRO A 50 17.48 8.55 2.64
CA PRO A 50 17.02 9.70 3.44
C PRO A 50 18.07 10.81 3.58
N SER A 51 19.31 10.50 3.88
CA SER A 51 20.41 11.47 4.03
C SER A 51 20.75 12.27 2.76
N THR A 52 20.27 11.84 1.59
CA THR A 52 20.41 12.63 0.34
C THR A 52 19.36 13.74 0.24
N THR A 53 18.28 13.67 1.01
CA THR A 53 17.21 14.68 1.04
C THR A 53 17.49 15.77 2.10
N ASP A 54 18.17 15.41 3.17
CA ASP A 54 18.61 16.28 4.24
C ASP A 54 19.84 15.64 4.92
N PRO A 55 21.03 16.28 4.90
CA PRO A 55 22.26 15.72 5.47
C PRO A 55 22.21 15.50 6.99
N ASP A 56 21.29 16.17 7.69
CA ASP A 56 21.08 15.99 9.13
C ASP A 56 20.29 14.72 9.47
N ILE A 57 19.73 14.03 8.46
CA ILE A 57 19.14 12.69 8.62
C ILE A 57 20.28 11.67 8.70
N ASN A 58 20.52 11.13 9.89
CA ASN A 58 21.66 10.28 10.19
C ASN A 58 21.33 8.91 10.77
N THR A 59 20.03 8.55 10.87
CA THR A 59 19.55 7.23 11.33
C THR A 59 18.56 6.67 10.32
N ALA A 60 18.22 5.37 10.39
CA ALA A 60 17.21 4.71 9.56
C ALA A 60 17.33 5.12 8.07
N ASN A 61 18.51 4.87 7.48
CA ASN A 61 18.87 5.29 6.12
C ASN A 61 18.53 4.24 5.05
N ASP A 62 17.69 3.24 5.36
CA ASP A 62 17.06 2.42 4.33
C ASP A 62 16.30 3.32 3.33
N PRO A 63 16.37 3.04 2.03
CA PRO A 63 15.76 3.94 1.06
C PRO A 63 14.25 4.12 1.24
N HIS A 64 13.79 5.37 1.16
CA HIS A 64 12.40 5.64 0.84
C HIS A 64 12.05 5.05 -0.54
N VAL A 65 10.81 4.62 -0.71
CA VAL A 65 10.29 4.19 -2.02
C VAL A 65 9.25 5.21 -2.48
N ALA A 66 9.48 5.85 -3.62
CA ALA A 66 8.52 6.76 -4.24
C ALA A 66 8.02 6.18 -5.57
N VAL A 67 6.72 6.15 -5.77
CA VAL A 67 6.06 5.53 -6.93
C VAL A 67 5.11 6.53 -7.56
N ASN A 68 5.28 6.79 -8.86
CA ASN A 68 4.37 7.64 -9.62
C ASN A 68 3.12 6.88 -10.06
N PRO A 69 2.01 7.57 -10.30
CA PRO A 69 0.86 6.99 -10.97
C PRO A 69 1.26 6.29 -12.28
N VAL A 70 0.57 5.21 -12.61
CA VAL A 70 0.72 4.58 -13.93
C VAL A 70 0.32 5.58 -15.01
N PRO A 71 1.16 5.83 -16.04
CA PRO A 71 0.95 6.90 -17.03
C PRO A 71 -0.38 6.85 -17.78
N THR A 72 -1.00 5.67 -17.88
CA THR A 72 -2.29 5.46 -18.56
C THR A 72 -3.50 5.70 -17.67
N VAL A 73 -3.29 6.01 -16.38
CA VAL A 73 -4.36 6.27 -15.42
C VAL A 73 -4.37 7.76 -15.06
N PRO A 74 -5.54 8.43 -15.09
CA PRO A 74 -5.63 9.82 -14.65
C PRO A 74 -5.14 10.01 -13.21
N ALA A 75 -4.21 10.94 -13.01
CA ALA A 75 -3.69 11.24 -11.66
C ALA A 75 -4.80 11.84 -10.79
N LYS A 76 -4.97 11.29 -9.60
CA LYS A 76 -5.98 11.72 -8.60
C LYS A 76 -5.59 12.99 -7.84
N GLY A 77 -4.33 13.44 -7.92
CA GLY A 77 -3.82 14.55 -7.11
C GLY A 77 -3.80 14.22 -5.61
N LYS A 78 -3.69 12.94 -5.26
CA LYS A 78 -3.63 12.38 -3.91
C LYS A 78 -2.33 11.60 -3.71
N LEU A 79 -1.85 11.57 -2.48
CA LEU A 79 -0.63 10.90 -2.07
C LEU A 79 -0.95 9.82 -1.03
N LEU A 80 -0.53 8.58 -1.29
CA LEU A 80 -0.39 7.58 -0.23
C LEU A 80 0.98 7.74 0.43
N VAL A 81 1.03 7.84 1.76
CA VAL A 81 2.25 7.65 2.55
C VAL A 81 2.08 6.41 3.41
N PHE A 82 3.02 5.47 3.32
CA PHE A 82 2.99 4.22 4.08
C PHE A 82 4.14 4.17 5.09
N LEU A 83 3.82 3.87 6.35
CA LEU A 83 4.76 3.71 7.45
C LEU A 83 4.92 2.20 7.78
N PRO A 84 6.11 1.61 7.58
CA PRO A 84 6.39 0.22 7.96
C PRO A 84 6.23 -0.03 9.47
N GLY A 85 6.11 -1.30 9.85
CA GLY A 85 6.15 -1.76 11.24
C GLY A 85 7.55 -1.74 11.85
N THR A 86 7.68 -2.20 13.11
CA THR A 86 8.96 -2.32 13.81
C THR A 86 9.98 -3.10 13.00
N GLY A 87 11.18 -2.54 12.81
CA GLY A 87 12.26 -3.13 12.02
C GLY A 87 11.96 -3.29 10.53
N GLY A 88 10.78 -2.87 10.07
CA GLY A 88 10.40 -2.94 8.66
C GLY A 88 10.98 -1.79 7.84
N VAL A 89 11.15 -2.03 6.55
CA VAL A 89 11.67 -1.07 5.57
C VAL A 89 10.66 -0.85 4.44
N PRO A 90 10.69 0.30 3.75
CA PRO A 90 9.69 0.65 2.71
C PRO A 90 9.54 -0.36 1.58
N THR A 91 10.60 -1.10 1.26
CA THR A 91 10.59 -2.13 0.20
C THR A 91 9.76 -3.37 0.54
N MET A 92 9.29 -3.49 1.78
CA MET A 92 8.42 -4.59 2.21
C MET A 92 6.93 -4.38 1.87
N GLN A 93 6.53 -3.23 1.31
CA GLN A 93 5.14 -2.86 1.02
C GLN A 93 4.96 -2.37 -0.42
N GLN A 94 5.75 -2.86 -1.36
CA GLN A 94 5.68 -2.44 -2.77
C GLN A 94 4.34 -2.78 -3.43
N LEU A 95 3.66 -3.85 -3.00
CA LEU A 95 2.34 -4.23 -3.54
C LEU A 95 1.27 -3.18 -3.29
N VAL A 96 1.18 -2.66 -2.06
CA VAL A 96 0.20 -1.62 -1.75
C VAL A 96 0.57 -0.28 -2.40
N LEU A 97 1.87 0.06 -2.49
CA LEU A 97 2.34 1.25 -3.21
C LEU A 97 2.02 1.14 -4.72
N GLY A 98 2.25 -0.02 -5.33
CA GLY A 98 1.91 -0.29 -6.73
C GLY A 98 0.40 -0.27 -6.98
N THR A 99 -0.41 -0.77 -6.03
CA THR A 99 -1.87 -0.68 -6.09
C THR A 99 -2.33 0.78 -6.08
N ALA A 100 -1.77 1.62 -5.21
CA ALA A 100 -2.06 3.06 -5.20
C ALA A 100 -1.72 3.72 -6.54
N ALA A 101 -0.55 3.43 -7.09
CA ALA A 101 -0.11 3.94 -8.38
C ALA A 101 -1.05 3.53 -9.54
N SER A 102 -1.56 2.29 -9.52
CA SER A 102 -2.53 1.79 -10.49
C SER A 102 -3.91 2.48 -10.37
N ARG A 103 -4.16 3.17 -9.26
CA ARG A 103 -5.38 3.96 -9.02
C ARG A 103 -5.17 5.46 -9.20
N GLY A 104 -4.02 5.88 -9.74
CA GLY A 104 -3.72 7.28 -10.02
C GLY A 104 -3.19 8.08 -8.82
N TYR A 105 -2.80 7.41 -7.74
CA TYR A 105 -2.16 8.04 -6.59
C TYR A 105 -0.64 8.07 -6.77
N HIS A 106 -0.01 9.14 -6.32
CA HIS A 106 1.40 9.07 -5.95
C HIS A 106 1.52 8.25 -4.67
N ALA A 107 2.61 7.51 -4.51
CA ALA A 107 2.78 6.69 -3.31
C ALA A 107 4.21 6.77 -2.78
N ILE A 108 4.35 6.86 -1.45
CA ILE A 108 5.62 6.88 -0.74
C ILE A 108 5.58 5.81 0.36
N GLY A 109 6.54 4.88 0.32
CA GLY A 109 6.95 4.12 1.49
C GLY A 109 8.03 4.92 2.21
N LEU A 110 7.79 5.34 3.45
CA LEU A 110 8.67 6.23 4.19
C LEU A 110 9.53 5.46 5.20
N ALA A 111 10.85 5.52 5.08
CA ALA A 111 11.77 5.05 6.11
C ALA A 111 11.81 6.06 7.28
N TYR A 112 11.77 5.55 8.50
CA TYR A 112 11.81 6.34 9.72
C TYR A 112 12.41 5.51 10.87
N PRO A 113 12.86 6.12 12.00
CA PRO A 113 13.37 5.34 13.14
C PRO A 113 12.28 4.46 13.76
N ASN A 114 12.43 3.14 13.58
CA ASN A 114 11.48 2.13 14.05
C ASN A 114 12.13 0.87 14.64
N PRO A 115 13.34 0.93 15.24
CA PRO A 115 14.05 -0.30 15.63
C PRO A 115 13.42 -1.01 16.83
N THR A 116 12.70 -0.28 17.69
CA THR A 116 12.07 -0.81 18.90
C THR A 116 10.58 -0.59 18.87
N ALA A 117 9.80 -1.63 19.14
CA ALA A 117 8.35 -1.52 19.22
C ALA A 117 7.94 -0.59 20.38
N VAL A 118 7.00 0.32 20.13
CA VAL A 118 6.50 1.23 21.17
C VAL A 118 5.84 0.46 22.32
N GLY A 119 5.20 -0.69 22.03
CA GLY A 119 4.69 -1.58 23.07
C GLY A 119 5.76 -2.08 24.03
N VAL A 120 6.98 -2.37 23.55
CA VAL A 120 8.10 -2.77 24.40
C VAL A 120 8.54 -1.65 25.35
N LEU A 121 8.39 -0.41 24.92
CA LEU A 121 8.76 0.79 25.71
C LEU A 121 7.70 1.17 26.73
N CYS A 122 6.41 0.90 26.45
CA CYS A 122 5.31 1.54 27.15
C CYS A 122 4.23 0.61 27.72
N ALA A 123 4.16 -0.68 27.33
CA ALA A 123 3.04 -1.55 27.73
C ALA A 123 2.93 -1.70 29.26
N ASP A 124 4.06 -1.82 29.95
CA ASP A 124 4.15 -2.00 31.39
C ASP A 124 4.53 -0.71 32.13
N ASP A 125 4.58 0.44 31.42
CA ASP A 125 4.94 1.72 32.02
C ASP A 125 3.81 2.24 32.91
N ALA A 126 4.18 2.76 34.08
CA ALA A 126 3.23 3.42 35.00
C ALA A 126 2.69 4.72 34.41
N ASP A 127 3.48 5.39 33.55
CA ASP A 127 3.07 6.60 32.88
C ASP A 127 1.99 6.29 31.81
N ALA A 128 0.79 6.79 32.04
CA ALA A 128 -0.32 6.62 31.13
C ALA A 128 -0.11 7.28 29.76
N GLU A 129 0.75 8.30 29.68
CA GLU A 129 1.03 9.07 28.47
C GLU A 129 2.21 8.52 27.67
N CYS A 130 2.93 7.49 28.16
CA CYS A 130 4.11 6.94 27.52
C CYS A 130 3.91 6.68 26.01
N PHE A 131 2.82 6.02 25.63
CA PHE A 131 2.53 5.75 24.21
C PHE A 131 2.37 7.02 23.37
N TRP A 132 1.70 8.04 23.93
CA TRP A 132 1.50 9.32 23.28
C TRP A 132 2.82 10.06 23.08
N ASP A 133 3.61 10.15 24.13
CA ASP A 133 4.86 10.92 24.13
C ASP A 133 5.93 10.29 23.25
N VAL A 134 6.10 8.96 23.32
CA VAL A 134 7.00 8.22 22.43
C VAL A 134 6.60 8.40 20.96
N ARG A 135 5.32 8.27 20.64
CA ARG A 135 4.87 8.42 19.24
C ARG A 135 5.01 9.86 18.74
N ARG A 136 4.69 10.83 19.57
CA ARG A 136 4.89 12.25 19.21
C ARG A 136 6.34 12.57 18.92
N GLU A 137 7.27 12.04 19.70
CA GLU A 137 8.69 12.26 19.46
C GLU A 137 9.14 11.66 18.12
N VAL A 138 8.77 10.43 17.82
CA VAL A 138 9.08 9.81 16.51
C VAL A 138 8.47 10.60 15.35
N ILE A 139 7.28 11.17 15.53
CA ILE A 139 6.58 11.94 14.51
C ILE A 139 7.19 13.33 14.31
N THR A 140 7.50 14.04 15.38
CA THR A 140 7.82 15.49 15.36
C THR A 140 9.28 15.81 15.63
N GLY A 141 10.01 14.90 16.29
CA GLY A 141 11.37 15.16 16.79
C GLY A 141 11.42 16.11 18.00
N ILE A 142 10.25 16.44 18.56
CA ILE A 142 10.19 17.21 19.82
C ILE A 142 10.43 16.24 20.95
N ASN A 143 11.40 16.51 21.81
CA ASN A 143 11.72 15.69 22.97
C ASN A 143 10.52 15.68 23.96
N THR A 144 9.71 14.64 23.87
CA THR A 144 8.50 14.44 24.70
C THR A 144 8.59 13.16 25.54
N SER A 145 9.54 12.27 25.24
CA SER A 145 9.67 10.98 25.91
C SER A 145 11.06 10.80 26.53
N LEU A 146 11.12 10.15 27.69
CA LEU A 146 12.37 9.68 28.28
C LEU A 146 12.78 8.29 27.81
N ARG A 147 11.99 7.64 26.94
CA ARG A 147 12.17 6.24 26.51
C ARG A 147 12.98 6.10 25.23
N LEU A 148 13.04 7.14 24.42
CA LEU A 148 13.85 7.19 23.21
C LEU A 148 14.23 8.64 22.91
N GLN A 149 15.09 8.84 21.91
CA GLN A 149 15.44 10.16 21.41
C GLN A 149 15.43 10.15 19.88
N VAL A 150 14.59 11.01 19.31
CA VAL A 150 14.53 11.25 17.87
C VAL A 150 14.70 12.73 17.61
N THR A 151 15.77 13.10 16.88
CA THR A 151 16.00 14.50 16.52
C THR A 151 14.97 15.00 15.52
N PRO A 152 14.71 16.31 15.43
CA PRO A 152 13.80 16.88 14.43
C PRO A 152 14.12 16.45 13.01
N ALA A 153 15.39 16.37 12.64
CA ALA A 153 15.81 15.91 11.31
C ALA A 153 15.39 14.46 11.03
N ASN A 154 15.46 13.58 12.02
CA ASN A 154 15.14 12.17 11.90
C ASN A 154 13.65 11.85 12.01
N ALA A 155 12.81 12.81 12.34
CA ALA A 155 11.38 12.62 12.58
C ALA A 155 10.58 12.38 11.28
N ILE A 156 9.44 11.69 11.39
CA ILE A 156 8.57 11.34 10.26
C ILE A 156 8.19 12.57 9.43
N ILE A 157 7.77 13.66 10.08
CA ILE A 157 7.33 14.89 9.39
C ILE A 157 8.48 15.47 8.56
N ASN A 158 9.66 15.69 9.15
CA ASN A 158 10.79 16.25 8.43
C ASN A 158 11.19 15.36 7.23
N ARG A 159 11.30 14.05 7.44
CA ARG A 159 11.66 13.10 6.37
C ARG A 159 10.70 13.18 5.19
N LEU A 160 9.41 13.26 5.44
CA LEU A 160 8.41 13.36 4.37
C LEU A 160 8.49 14.72 3.67
N GLU A 161 8.63 15.81 4.40
CA GLU A 161 8.80 17.16 3.80
C GLU A 161 10.05 17.24 2.91
N LYS A 162 11.18 16.80 3.44
CA LYS A 162 12.46 16.81 2.70
C LYS A 162 12.44 15.90 1.48
N LEU A 163 11.81 14.73 1.60
CA LEU A 163 11.64 13.82 0.47
C LEU A 163 10.77 14.46 -0.64
N LEU A 164 9.62 15.05 -0.29
CA LEU A 164 8.77 15.72 -1.26
C LEU A 164 9.46 16.90 -1.93
N GLN A 165 10.17 17.74 -1.19
CA GLN A 165 10.98 18.85 -1.74
C GLN A 165 12.09 18.35 -2.67
N TYR A 166 12.78 17.27 -2.29
CA TYR A 166 13.80 16.64 -3.12
C TYR A 166 13.22 16.10 -4.43
N LEU A 167 12.11 15.36 -4.35
CA LEU A 167 11.45 14.78 -5.52
C LEU A 167 10.92 15.86 -6.46
N ASP A 168 10.31 16.92 -5.94
CA ASP A 168 9.82 18.04 -6.74
C ASP A 168 10.94 18.77 -7.49
N THR A 169 12.04 19.03 -6.78
CA THR A 169 13.21 19.72 -7.36
C THR A 169 13.93 18.83 -8.38
N ARG A 170 14.12 17.55 -8.08
CA ARG A 170 14.94 16.64 -8.87
C ARG A 170 14.18 16.04 -10.05
N PHE A 171 12.87 15.89 -9.93
CA PHE A 171 12.00 15.24 -10.92
C PHE A 171 10.72 16.04 -11.16
N PRO A 172 10.82 17.29 -11.67
CA PRO A 172 9.68 18.22 -11.77
C PRO A 172 8.53 17.70 -12.65
N SER A 173 8.85 16.87 -13.67
CA SER A 173 7.83 16.23 -14.51
C SER A 173 6.94 15.21 -13.77
N GLU A 174 7.36 14.73 -12.61
CA GLU A 174 6.64 13.76 -11.80
C GLU A 174 5.59 14.38 -10.88
N ARG A 175 5.59 15.73 -10.75
CA ARG A 175 4.55 16.51 -10.09
C ARG A 175 4.39 16.18 -8.58
N TRP A 176 5.49 16.15 -7.82
CA TRP A 176 5.48 15.97 -6.36
C TRP A 176 5.14 17.27 -5.61
N GLY A 177 5.42 18.44 -6.17
CA GLY A 177 5.18 19.76 -5.57
C GLY A 177 3.74 20.02 -5.11
N PRO A 178 2.69 19.55 -5.82
CA PRO A 178 1.29 19.72 -5.37
C PRO A 178 0.96 19.13 -3.99
N PHE A 179 1.80 18.27 -3.41
CA PHE A 179 1.65 17.73 -2.05
C PHE A 179 2.28 18.62 -0.98
N LEU A 180 2.88 19.74 -1.39
CA LEU A 180 3.40 20.77 -0.52
C LEU A 180 2.55 22.04 -0.63
N ASN A 181 2.38 22.72 0.50
CA ASN A 181 1.84 24.08 0.60
C ASN A 181 2.86 24.95 1.35
N SER A 182 3.43 25.93 0.67
CA SER A 182 4.50 26.79 1.22
C SER A 182 5.65 25.98 1.82
N GLY A 183 6.06 24.90 1.15
CA GLY A 183 7.14 24.00 1.57
C GLY A 183 6.81 23.01 2.69
N ARG A 184 5.57 23.00 3.20
CA ARG A 184 5.08 22.09 4.25
C ARG A 184 4.10 21.09 3.64
N ILE A 185 3.94 19.90 4.24
CA ILE A 185 3.02 18.88 3.76
C ILE A 185 1.57 19.40 3.75
N ASP A 186 0.90 19.26 2.61
CA ASP A 186 -0.55 19.43 2.51
C ASP A 186 -1.27 18.14 2.94
N TRP A 187 -1.49 17.99 4.23
CA TRP A 187 -2.09 16.79 4.81
C TRP A 187 -3.48 16.46 4.26
N SER A 188 -4.21 17.45 3.74
CA SER A 188 -5.54 17.25 3.15
C SER A 188 -5.53 16.42 1.85
N LYS A 189 -4.35 16.23 1.27
CA LYS A 189 -4.12 15.38 0.09
C LYS A 189 -3.51 14.03 0.43
N VAL A 190 -3.18 13.79 1.70
CA VAL A 190 -2.45 12.60 2.14
C VAL A 190 -3.40 11.56 2.71
N THR A 191 -3.44 10.39 2.07
CA THR A 191 -3.84 9.15 2.72
C THR A 191 -2.62 8.60 3.45
N LEU A 192 -2.68 8.55 4.77
CA LEU A 192 -1.61 8.00 5.59
C LEU A 192 -1.98 6.59 6.04
N ALA A 193 -1.16 5.62 5.70
CA ALA A 193 -1.35 4.22 6.07
C ALA A 193 -0.14 3.69 6.84
N GLY A 194 -0.34 2.69 7.68
CA GLY A 194 0.77 2.09 8.39
C GLY A 194 0.46 0.68 8.90
N HIS A 195 1.51 -0.11 8.98
CA HIS A 195 1.46 -1.47 9.52
C HIS A 195 1.98 -1.49 10.95
N SER A 196 1.28 -2.21 11.85
CA SER A 196 1.79 -2.45 13.21
C SER A 196 2.18 -1.14 13.92
N GLN A 197 3.44 -0.97 14.32
CA GLN A 197 3.98 0.28 14.89
C GLN A 197 3.69 1.49 14.01
N GLY A 198 3.87 1.37 12.69
CA GLY A 198 3.59 2.43 11.73
C GLY A 198 2.13 2.89 11.79
N GLY A 199 1.18 1.96 11.92
CA GLY A 199 -0.23 2.30 12.08
C GLY A 199 -0.54 3.06 13.37
N GLY A 200 0.18 2.78 14.46
CA GLY A 200 0.07 3.60 15.68
C GLY A 200 0.55 5.04 15.48
N HIS A 201 1.64 5.26 14.70
CA HIS A 201 2.05 6.62 14.33
C HIS A 201 1.03 7.32 13.44
N VAL A 202 0.39 6.58 12.49
CA VAL A 202 -0.75 7.09 11.70
C VAL A 202 -1.88 7.57 12.62
N GLY A 203 -2.22 6.78 13.64
CA GLY A 203 -3.29 7.11 14.58
C GLY A 203 -2.99 8.38 15.39
N VAL A 204 -1.75 8.56 15.86
CA VAL A 204 -1.35 9.79 16.56
C VAL A 204 -1.33 10.98 15.60
N LEU A 205 -0.85 10.82 14.36
CA LEU A 205 -0.94 11.87 13.34
C LEU A 205 -2.39 12.27 13.04
N ALA A 206 -3.34 11.33 13.02
CA ALA A 206 -4.75 11.63 12.85
C ALA A 206 -5.37 12.44 14.00
N LYS A 207 -4.70 12.48 15.19
CA LYS A 207 -5.05 13.39 16.31
C LYS A 207 -4.41 14.77 16.16
N LEU A 208 -3.39 14.93 15.31
CA LEU A 208 -2.62 16.17 15.17
C LEU A 208 -2.97 16.96 13.90
N VAL A 209 -3.34 16.28 12.81
CA VAL A 209 -3.58 16.90 11.50
C VAL A 209 -4.81 16.33 10.81
N ALA A 210 -5.39 17.10 9.87
CA ALA A 210 -6.53 16.67 9.06
C ALA A 210 -6.02 15.95 7.80
N LEU A 211 -6.00 14.61 7.85
CA LEU A 211 -5.65 13.74 6.72
C LEU A 211 -6.82 13.57 5.74
N ASP A 212 -6.52 13.24 4.49
CA ASP A 212 -7.52 12.74 3.57
C ASP A 212 -8.11 11.42 4.08
N ARG A 213 -7.24 10.46 4.45
CA ARG A 213 -7.60 9.20 5.13
C ARG A 213 -6.49 8.75 6.07
N ALA A 214 -6.85 7.94 7.07
CA ALA A 214 -5.93 7.19 7.92
C ALA A 214 -6.28 5.70 7.86
N VAL A 215 -5.29 4.83 7.60
CA VAL A 215 -5.51 3.38 7.45
C VAL A 215 -4.56 2.59 8.34
N TYR A 216 -5.13 1.67 9.11
CA TYR A 216 -4.45 0.89 10.14
C TYR A 216 -4.39 -0.59 9.75
N PHE A 217 -3.21 -1.10 9.39
CA PHE A 217 -2.98 -2.51 9.12
C PHE A 217 -2.40 -3.20 10.35
N SER A 218 -3.09 -4.21 10.89
CA SER A 218 -2.69 -4.90 12.15
C SER A 218 -2.39 -3.89 13.27
N SER A 219 -3.26 -2.91 13.46
CA SER A 219 -2.99 -1.70 14.27
C SER A 219 -4.28 -0.93 14.59
N PRO A 220 -4.24 0.07 15.54
CA PRO A 220 -3.18 0.30 16.53
C PRO A 220 -3.08 -0.84 17.56
N ALA A 221 -1.86 -1.09 18.05
CA ALA A 221 -1.57 -2.16 19.00
C ALA A 221 -1.25 -1.62 20.42
N ASP A 222 -1.54 -0.36 20.70
CA ASP A 222 -1.18 0.31 21.94
C ASP A 222 -2.11 -0.10 23.07
N TRP A 223 -1.58 -0.95 23.95
CA TRP A 223 -2.31 -1.52 25.07
C TRP A 223 -1.52 -1.37 26.37
N ARG A 224 -2.13 -0.83 27.39
CA ARG A 224 -1.53 -0.69 28.73
C ARG A 224 -1.76 -2.00 29.48
N GLN A 225 -0.74 -2.88 29.49
CA GLN A 225 -0.88 -4.25 29.97
C GLN A 225 -1.30 -4.32 31.45
N VAL A 226 -0.66 -3.53 32.33
CA VAL A 226 -0.96 -3.53 33.78
C VAL A 226 -2.40 -3.08 34.05
N ALA A 227 -2.88 -2.06 33.35
CA ALA A 227 -4.23 -1.56 33.50
C ALA A 227 -5.27 -2.37 32.68
N ASN A 228 -4.80 -3.18 31.75
CA ASN A 228 -5.59 -3.97 30.80
C ASN A 228 -6.63 -3.11 30.03
N VAL A 229 -6.17 -1.97 29.48
CA VAL A 229 -7.01 -1.02 28.73
C VAL A 229 -6.25 -0.44 27.53
N PRO A 230 -6.97 0.13 26.53
CA PRO A 230 -6.39 0.91 25.45
C PRO A 230 -5.48 2.03 25.98
N ALA A 231 -4.43 2.39 25.22
CA ALA A 231 -3.63 3.56 25.51
C ALA A 231 -4.50 4.84 25.48
N THR A 232 -4.20 5.79 26.38
CA THR A 232 -4.99 7.01 26.62
C THR A 232 -5.20 7.85 25.37
N TRP A 233 -4.18 7.91 24.49
CA TRP A 233 -4.23 8.73 23.28
C TRP A 233 -5.32 8.29 22.29
N LEU A 234 -5.74 7.03 22.31
CA LEU A 234 -6.77 6.51 21.39
C LEU A 234 -8.10 7.23 21.56
N SER A 235 -8.43 7.62 22.77
CA SER A 235 -9.66 8.36 23.11
C SER A 235 -9.54 9.88 23.00
N ARG A 236 -8.35 10.43 22.66
CA ARG A 236 -8.20 11.86 22.42
C ARG A 236 -9.05 12.32 21.23
N PRO A 237 -9.46 13.60 21.16
CA PRO A 237 -10.21 14.12 20.03
C PRO A 237 -9.50 13.88 18.69
N ASN A 238 -10.26 13.49 17.68
CA ASN A 238 -9.77 13.29 16.32
C ASN A 238 -9.75 14.63 15.56
N VAL A 239 -8.60 15.01 14.99
CA VAL A 239 -8.52 16.08 13.97
C VAL A 239 -8.89 15.52 12.61
N THR A 240 -8.42 14.33 12.27
CA THR A 240 -8.94 13.55 11.15
C THR A 240 -10.20 12.81 11.61
N ALA A 241 -11.37 13.18 11.09
CA ALA A 241 -12.65 12.59 11.49
C ALA A 241 -12.62 11.05 11.46
N ALA A 242 -13.29 10.37 12.41
CA ALA A 242 -13.38 8.91 12.45
C ALA A 242 -13.92 8.32 11.13
N SER A 243 -14.83 9.01 10.46
CA SER A 243 -15.35 8.64 9.13
C SER A 243 -14.31 8.61 8.00
N ARG A 244 -13.09 9.07 8.25
CA ARG A 244 -11.94 8.98 7.35
C ARG A 244 -10.86 8.02 7.85
N GLN A 245 -11.17 7.22 8.87
CA GLN A 245 -10.23 6.29 9.48
C GLN A 245 -10.73 4.85 9.27
N TYR A 246 -9.83 3.95 8.88
CA TYR A 246 -10.15 2.57 8.51
C TYR A 246 -9.13 1.61 9.10
N ALA A 247 -9.55 0.39 9.42
CA ALA A 247 -8.69 -0.61 10.01
C ALA A 247 -8.86 -1.99 9.36
N PHE A 248 -7.76 -2.76 9.26
CA PHE A 248 -7.76 -4.11 8.72
C PHE A 248 -6.75 -4.99 9.46
N ILE A 249 -7.20 -6.14 9.99
CA ILE A 249 -6.37 -7.08 10.73
C ILE A 249 -6.70 -8.53 10.35
N HIS A 250 -5.71 -9.42 10.47
CA HIS A 250 -5.94 -10.85 10.39
C HIS A 250 -6.47 -11.38 11.73
N GLU A 251 -7.51 -12.26 11.71
CA GLU A 251 -8.13 -12.75 12.96
C GLU A 251 -7.22 -13.65 13.81
N GLN A 252 -6.14 -14.17 13.23
CA GLN A 252 -5.09 -14.95 13.91
C GLN A 252 -3.78 -14.17 14.04
N ASP A 253 -3.83 -12.83 14.06
CA ASP A 253 -2.64 -12.01 14.26
C ASP A 253 -1.92 -12.44 15.54
N GLN A 254 -0.66 -12.87 15.39
CA GLN A 254 0.10 -13.46 16.49
C GLN A 254 0.79 -12.43 17.39
N LEU A 255 0.83 -11.15 16.97
CA LEU A 255 1.48 -10.07 17.70
C LEU A 255 0.47 -9.06 18.29
N VAL A 256 -0.68 -8.90 17.65
CA VAL A 256 -1.72 -7.98 18.09
C VAL A 256 -3.01 -8.77 18.36
N PRO A 257 -3.34 -9.03 19.64
CA PRO A 257 -4.60 -9.69 19.95
C PRO A 257 -5.78 -8.96 19.35
N VAL A 258 -6.61 -9.67 18.57
CA VAL A 258 -7.73 -9.05 17.84
C VAL A 258 -8.74 -8.38 18.78
N ALA A 259 -8.88 -8.91 20.00
CA ALA A 259 -9.75 -8.30 21.03
C ALA A 259 -9.23 -6.91 21.44
N GLU A 260 -7.91 -6.76 21.63
CA GLU A 260 -7.28 -5.49 21.97
C GLU A 260 -7.37 -4.51 20.78
N ALA A 261 -7.10 -4.99 19.54
CA ALA A 261 -7.26 -4.18 18.34
C ALA A 261 -8.68 -3.61 18.20
N ARG A 262 -9.70 -4.46 18.42
CA ARG A 262 -11.11 -4.03 18.39
C ARG A 262 -11.43 -3.00 19.48
N ALA A 263 -10.92 -3.18 20.70
CA ALA A 263 -11.09 -2.19 21.78
C ALA A 263 -10.42 -0.85 21.41
N ASN A 264 -9.24 -0.90 20.79
CA ASN A 264 -8.54 0.30 20.29
C ASN A 264 -9.34 1.01 19.18
N TRP A 265 -9.96 0.26 18.26
CA TRP A 265 -10.84 0.82 17.23
C TRP A 265 -12.09 1.48 17.81
N LEU A 266 -12.67 0.88 18.85
CA LEU A 266 -13.78 1.51 19.58
C LEU A 266 -13.36 2.83 20.25
N ALA A 267 -12.17 2.87 20.86
CA ALA A 267 -11.62 4.09 21.46
C ALA A 267 -11.31 5.18 20.42
N LEU A 268 -10.95 4.82 19.18
CA LEU A 268 -10.80 5.74 18.05
C LEU A 268 -12.15 6.26 17.51
N GLY A 269 -13.28 5.67 17.90
CA GLY A 269 -14.60 6.02 17.42
C GLY A 269 -15.06 5.25 16.18
N LEU A 270 -14.35 4.18 15.76
CA LEU A 270 -14.74 3.40 14.57
C LEU A 270 -15.97 2.54 14.80
N GLY A 271 -16.33 2.23 16.06
CA GLY A 271 -17.49 1.42 16.38
C GLY A 271 -18.83 1.97 15.89
N ALA A 272 -18.93 3.28 15.65
CA ALA A 272 -20.10 3.94 15.07
C ALA A 272 -20.18 3.81 13.53
N LEU A 273 -19.13 3.25 12.89
CA LEU A 273 -18.93 3.25 11.44
C LEU A 273 -19.01 1.82 10.86
N GLY A 274 -20.01 1.09 11.27
CA GLY A 274 -20.29 -0.29 10.86
C GLY A 274 -19.69 -1.34 11.80
N PRO A 275 -20.21 -2.58 11.76
CA PRO A 275 -19.71 -3.69 12.55
C PRO A 275 -18.36 -4.17 12.02
N VAL A 276 -17.62 -4.92 12.85
CA VAL A 276 -16.42 -5.64 12.36
C VAL A 276 -16.86 -6.63 11.27
N THR A 277 -16.29 -6.51 10.08
CA THR A 277 -16.70 -7.24 8.88
C THR A 277 -15.53 -8.01 8.28
N SER A 278 -15.74 -9.32 8.01
CA SER A 278 -14.76 -10.11 7.25
C SER A 278 -14.81 -9.74 5.77
N VAL A 279 -13.63 -9.66 5.15
CA VAL A 279 -13.49 -9.48 3.69
C VAL A 279 -13.50 -10.81 2.95
N ASP A 280 -13.44 -11.94 3.67
CA ASP A 280 -13.33 -13.28 3.06
C ASP A 280 -14.64 -13.65 2.36
N GLY A 281 -14.57 -13.88 1.04
CA GLY A 281 -15.74 -14.16 0.21
C GLY A 281 -16.68 -12.97 -0.02
N ALA A 282 -16.32 -11.77 0.46
CA ALA A 282 -17.10 -10.55 0.29
C ALA A 282 -16.48 -9.61 -0.74
N ALA A 283 -17.30 -8.75 -1.35
CA ALA A 283 -16.87 -7.69 -2.25
C ALA A 283 -17.02 -6.31 -1.56
N ALA A 284 -16.21 -5.33 -1.99
CA ALA A 284 -16.41 -3.95 -1.59
C ALA A 284 -17.85 -3.51 -1.91
N PRO A 285 -18.46 -2.67 -1.08
CA PRO A 285 -17.89 -1.86 0.02
C PRO A 285 -17.92 -2.53 1.42
N TYR A 286 -17.94 -3.83 1.54
CA TYR A 286 -17.88 -4.57 2.82
C TYR A 286 -18.89 -4.07 3.88
N GLY A 287 -20.12 -3.81 3.46
CA GLY A 287 -21.16 -3.21 4.30
C GLY A 287 -20.86 -1.78 4.77
N ASN A 288 -19.98 -1.06 4.10
CA ASN A 288 -19.47 0.26 4.49
C ASN A 288 -18.76 0.26 5.85
N SER A 289 -18.26 -0.90 6.29
CA SER A 289 -17.55 -1.01 7.56
C SER A 289 -16.15 -0.39 7.48
N HIS A 290 -15.76 0.30 8.56
CA HIS A 290 -14.42 0.83 8.76
C HIS A 290 -13.51 -0.13 9.53
N GLN A 291 -14.01 -1.30 9.91
CA GLN A 291 -13.35 -2.30 10.75
C GLN A 291 -13.35 -3.65 10.04
N LEU A 292 -12.29 -3.95 9.32
CA LEU A 292 -12.22 -5.15 8.49
C LEU A 292 -11.34 -6.24 9.09
N THR A 293 -11.72 -7.50 8.86
CA THR A 293 -10.91 -8.67 9.25
C THR A 293 -10.78 -9.65 8.10
N THR A 294 -9.81 -10.58 8.22
CA THR A 294 -9.62 -11.72 7.32
C THR A 294 -9.10 -12.93 8.07
N ARG A 295 -9.39 -14.12 7.53
CA ARG A 295 -8.78 -15.42 7.89
C ARG A 295 -7.98 -16.03 6.74
N ALA A 296 -7.76 -15.28 5.67
CA ALA A 296 -7.07 -15.79 4.49
C ALA A 296 -5.65 -16.28 4.85
N THR A 297 -5.29 -17.46 4.39
CA THR A 297 -3.97 -18.04 4.67
C THR A 297 -2.85 -17.14 4.14
N PRO A 298 -1.90 -16.70 4.98
CA PRO A 298 -0.79 -15.89 4.53
C PRO A 298 0.13 -16.66 3.59
N LEU A 299 0.75 -15.96 2.63
CA LEU A 299 1.71 -16.54 1.70
C LEU A 299 2.91 -17.15 2.45
N LEU A 300 3.44 -16.44 3.43
CA LEU A 300 4.46 -16.94 4.35
C LEU A 300 3.77 -17.57 5.56
N ALA A 301 3.92 -18.88 5.71
CA ALA A 301 3.27 -19.64 6.78
C ALA A 301 3.55 -19.03 8.17
N GLY A 302 2.50 -18.87 8.98
CA GLY A 302 2.58 -18.31 10.32
C GLY A 302 2.74 -16.79 10.40
N SER A 303 2.84 -16.08 9.27
CA SER A 303 3.00 -14.62 9.24
C SER A 303 1.65 -13.90 9.16
N PHE A 304 0.75 -14.18 10.08
CA PHE A 304 -0.59 -13.59 10.12
C PHE A 304 -0.56 -12.08 10.36
N HIS A 305 0.38 -11.61 11.21
CA HIS A 305 0.57 -10.18 11.47
C HIS A 305 0.89 -9.38 10.19
N GLY A 306 1.70 -9.94 9.29
CA GLY A 306 2.06 -9.31 8.03
C GLY A 306 1.06 -9.53 6.88
N ALA A 307 0.11 -10.47 7.04
CA ALA A 307 -0.75 -10.96 5.96
C ALA A 307 -1.52 -9.84 5.25
N THR A 308 -1.94 -8.81 5.98
CA THR A 308 -2.81 -7.76 5.47
C THR A 308 -2.11 -6.79 4.51
N VAL A 309 -0.75 -6.68 4.54
CA VAL A 309 -0.06 -5.63 3.77
C VAL A 309 1.45 -5.83 3.57
N VAL A 310 2.09 -6.79 4.23
CA VAL A 310 3.51 -7.07 4.01
C VAL A 310 3.66 -8.01 2.83
N ASP A 311 4.42 -7.61 1.81
CA ASP A 311 4.51 -8.31 0.51
C ASP A 311 4.80 -9.80 0.60
N ALA A 312 5.72 -10.19 1.50
CA ALA A 312 6.10 -11.59 1.70
C ALA A 312 4.99 -12.45 2.34
N ALA A 313 4.05 -11.83 3.05
CA ALA A 313 2.97 -12.53 3.77
C ALA A 313 1.60 -12.36 3.09
N THR A 314 1.40 -11.32 2.28
CA THR A 314 0.12 -11.02 1.64
C THR A 314 -0.28 -12.13 0.67
N PRO A 315 -1.48 -12.74 0.83
CA PRO A 315 -2.01 -13.72 -0.12
C PRO A 315 -2.11 -13.15 -1.54
N ARG A 316 -2.01 -14.03 -2.53
CA ARG A 316 -2.07 -13.64 -3.95
C ARG A 316 -3.10 -14.46 -4.71
N THR A 317 -3.77 -13.84 -5.66
CA THR A 317 -4.66 -14.51 -6.62
C THR A 317 -3.90 -15.02 -7.85
N THR A 318 -2.81 -14.33 -8.22
CA THR A 318 -1.83 -14.74 -9.25
C THR A 318 -0.42 -14.43 -8.72
N ALA A 319 0.62 -14.82 -9.44
CA ALA A 319 2.00 -14.54 -9.02
C ALA A 319 2.27 -13.05 -8.72
N SER A 320 1.57 -12.14 -9.38
CA SER A 320 1.78 -10.68 -9.24
C SER A 320 0.62 -9.92 -8.61
N THR A 321 -0.58 -10.55 -8.44
CA THR A 321 -1.78 -9.85 -7.99
C THR A 321 -2.06 -10.13 -6.51
N PRO A 322 -1.97 -9.13 -5.62
CA PRO A 322 -2.32 -9.31 -4.22
C PRO A 322 -3.83 -9.55 -4.07
N ALA A 323 -4.20 -10.53 -3.25
CA ALA A 323 -5.60 -10.86 -3.00
C ALA A 323 -6.36 -9.69 -2.32
N PHE A 324 -5.64 -8.86 -1.59
CA PHE A 324 -6.22 -7.73 -0.87
C PHE A 324 -6.18 -6.39 -1.64
N ALA A 325 -5.83 -6.38 -2.94
CA ALA A 325 -5.91 -5.15 -3.73
C ALA A 325 -7.29 -4.48 -3.65
N PRO A 326 -8.45 -5.19 -3.80
CA PRO A 326 -9.78 -4.58 -3.64
C PRO A 326 -10.04 -4.04 -2.22
N VAL A 327 -9.46 -4.67 -1.19
CA VAL A 327 -9.56 -4.20 0.20
C VAL A 327 -8.77 -2.91 0.38
N TRP A 328 -7.53 -2.86 -0.11
CA TRP A 328 -6.70 -1.65 -0.06
C TRP A 328 -7.33 -0.48 -0.82
N GLU A 329 -7.96 -0.76 -1.97
CA GLU A 329 -8.71 0.23 -2.75
C GLU A 329 -9.85 0.82 -1.92
N TYR A 330 -10.68 0.00 -1.32
CA TYR A 330 -11.76 0.46 -0.46
C TYR A 330 -11.27 1.29 0.73
N LEU A 331 -10.22 0.84 1.41
CA LEU A 331 -9.70 1.50 2.61
C LEU A 331 -8.99 2.82 2.29
N ALA A 332 -8.19 2.86 1.20
CA ALA A 332 -7.20 3.90 0.98
C ALA A 332 -7.35 4.68 -0.33
N PHE A 333 -7.97 4.12 -1.38
CA PHE A 333 -7.94 4.67 -2.75
C PHE A 333 -9.32 4.81 -3.39
N PRO A 334 -10.30 5.48 -2.78
CA PRO A 334 -11.67 5.60 -3.30
C PRO A 334 -11.76 6.33 -4.64
#